data_1c921912c7f6385b9f578c568c5d1cda
#
_entry.id   1c921912c7f6385b9f578c568c5d1cda
#
_cell.length_a   1.000
_cell.length_b   1.000
_cell.length_c   1.000
_cell.angle_alpha   90.00
_cell.angle_beta   90.00
_cell.angle_gamma   90.00
#
_symmetry.space_group_name_H-M   'P 1'
#
loop_
_entity.id
_entity.type
_entity.pdbx_description
1 polymer ?
#
loop_
_entity_poly.entity_id
_entity_poly.type
_entity_poly.pdbx_seq_one_letter_code
_entity_poly.pdbx_strand_id
1 'polypeptide(L)'
;MADINILSGIPDGFSQQDKECVDKIFGALGLALRARKLVCGRELCIEQMKKGKAVMAFFPEDVSENARKEMLHAFDKSSTPYIALPVKMADMSKRLGKTSSVSCAVITENGFDKIIYKLLGVSPIQSHD
;
A
#
# COMPACT_ATOMS: atom_id res chain seq x y z
N MET A 1 -16.54 2.36 -4.99
CA MET A 1 -16.30 2.34 -4.53
C MET A 1 -15.41 1.95 -3.95
N ALA A 2 -15.20 2.24 -3.53
CA ALA A 2 -14.28 1.77 -2.70
C ALA A 2 -14.10 0.38 -2.71
N ASP A 3 -14.79 -0.21 -3.39
CA ASP A 3 -14.78 -1.56 -3.40
C ASP A 3 -13.52 -2.11 -3.83
N ILE A 4 -12.73 -1.40 -4.53
CA ILE A 4 -11.52 -1.94 -4.89
C ILE A 4 -10.54 -1.75 -3.83
N ASN A 5 -10.90 -0.98 -2.88
CA ASN A 5 -10.05 -0.68 -1.78
C ASN A 5 -10.00 -1.84 -0.83
N ILE A 6 -8.86 -2.37 -0.57
CA ILE A 6 -8.73 -3.48 0.35
C ILE A 6 -9.23 -3.10 1.73
N LEU A 7 -9.10 -1.85 2.10
CA LEU A 7 -9.61 -1.41 3.37
C LEU A 7 -11.06 -1.71 3.53
N SER A 8 -11.81 -1.68 2.46
CA SER A 8 -13.22 -1.95 2.56
C SER A 8 -13.49 -3.35 3.00
N GLY A 9 -12.58 -4.24 2.74
CA GLY A 9 -12.78 -5.61 3.12
C GLY A 9 -12.02 -6.00 4.36
N ILE A 10 -11.32 -5.09 4.98
CA ILE A 10 -10.55 -5.39 6.15
C ILE A 10 -11.36 -5.10 7.38
N PRO A 11 -11.50 -6.07 8.26
CA PRO A 11 -12.28 -5.85 9.47
C PRO A 11 -11.65 -4.80 10.33
N ASP A 12 -12.44 -4.21 11.15
CA ASP A 12 -11.95 -3.20 12.05
C ASP A 12 -10.78 -3.66 12.85
N GLY A 13 -10.69 -4.89 13.14
CA GLY A 13 -9.62 -5.40 13.96
C GLY A 13 -8.24 -5.21 13.40
N PHE A 14 -8.12 -5.11 12.10
CA PHE A 14 -6.79 -4.99 11.53
C PHE A 14 -6.06 -3.76 12.03
N SER A 15 -6.71 -2.63 12.00
CA SER A 15 -6.05 -1.40 12.36
C SER A 15 -5.81 -1.28 13.83
N GLN A 16 -6.41 -2.18 14.65
CA GLN A 16 -6.33 -2.00 15.98
C GLN A 16 -5.18 -2.54 16.59
N GLN A 17 -4.77 -3.61 16.30
CA GLN A 17 -3.84 -4.13 17.08
C GLN A 17 -2.97 -5.08 16.53
N ASP A 18 -3.01 -5.32 15.39
CA ASP A 18 -2.24 -6.41 14.93
C ASP A 18 -0.86 -5.91 14.53
N LYS A 19 -0.08 -5.52 15.54
CA LYS A 19 1.28 -5.09 15.30
C LYS A 19 2.07 -6.16 14.58
N GLU A 20 1.81 -7.41 14.89
CA GLU A 20 2.51 -8.50 14.26
C GLU A 20 2.18 -8.54 12.77
N CYS A 21 0.92 -8.31 12.42
CA CYS A 21 0.54 -8.28 11.02
C CYS A 21 1.20 -7.13 10.30
N VAL A 22 1.23 -5.96 10.93
CA VAL A 22 1.88 -4.78 10.35
C VAL A 22 3.37 -5.06 10.14
N ASP A 23 4.02 -5.68 11.12
CA ASP A 23 5.43 -6.00 11.00
C ASP A 23 5.67 -6.97 9.83
N LYS A 24 4.78 -7.92 9.65
CA LYS A 24 4.90 -8.87 8.55
C LYS A 24 4.68 -8.19 7.21
N ILE A 25 3.77 -7.24 7.15
CA ILE A 25 3.55 -6.47 5.93
C ILE A 25 4.83 -5.71 5.58
N PHE A 26 5.46 -5.07 6.56
CA PHE A 26 6.70 -4.36 6.30
C PHE A 26 7.83 -5.31 5.93
N GLY A 27 7.80 -6.52 6.44
CA GLY A 27 8.75 -7.54 6.02
C GLY A 27 8.60 -7.84 4.53
N ALA A 28 7.36 -7.98 4.07
CA ALA A 28 7.09 -8.23 2.66
C ALA A 28 7.47 -7.02 1.80
N LEU A 29 7.19 -5.81 2.30
CA LEU A 29 7.55 -4.60 1.57
C LEU A 29 9.07 -4.46 1.48
N GLY A 30 9.79 -4.86 2.52
CA GLY A 30 11.23 -4.85 2.50
C GLY A 30 11.80 -5.81 1.47
N LEU A 31 11.17 -6.98 1.32
CA LEU A 31 11.59 -7.93 0.30
C LEU A 31 11.37 -7.33 -1.09
N ALA A 32 10.22 -6.71 -1.30
CA ALA A 32 9.91 -6.08 -2.58
C ALA A 32 10.89 -4.96 -2.88
N LEU A 33 11.27 -4.21 -1.84
CA LEU A 33 12.20 -3.11 -2.02
C LEU A 33 13.57 -3.63 -2.43
N ARG A 34 14.05 -4.67 -1.78
CA ARG A 34 15.33 -5.26 -2.12
C ARG A 34 15.32 -5.85 -3.53
N ALA A 35 14.18 -6.33 -3.97
CA ALA A 35 14.05 -6.88 -5.31
C ALA A 35 13.79 -5.79 -6.35
N ARG A 36 13.73 -4.53 -5.90
CA ARG A 36 13.48 -3.38 -6.74
C ARG A 36 12.08 -3.43 -7.36
N LYS A 37 11.14 -3.96 -6.58
CA LYS A 37 9.74 -4.06 -7.02
C LYS A 37 8.83 -3.24 -6.11
N LEU A 38 9.40 -2.30 -5.37
CA LEU A 38 8.64 -1.37 -4.55
C LEU A 38 9.10 0.04 -4.91
N VAL A 39 8.17 0.89 -5.28
CA VAL A 39 8.45 2.28 -5.60
C VAL A 39 7.91 3.13 -4.47
N CYS A 40 8.73 4.02 -3.93
CA CYS A 40 8.36 4.87 -2.81
C CYS A 40 8.31 6.32 -3.26
N GLY A 41 7.41 7.09 -2.69
CA GLY A 41 7.26 8.50 -3.02
C GLY A 41 5.98 8.72 -3.80
N ARG A 42 5.19 9.73 -3.38
CA ARG A 42 3.87 9.95 -3.95
C ARG A 42 3.88 10.14 -5.46
N GLU A 43 4.76 10.98 -5.95
CA GLU A 43 4.76 11.27 -7.37
C GLU A 43 5.16 10.06 -8.20
N LEU A 44 6.17 9.33 -7.73
CA LEU A 44 6.60 8.14 -8.44
C LEU A 44 5.55 7.06 -8.41
N CYS A 45 4.84 6.95 -7.29
CA CYS A 45 3.77 5.96 -7.18
C CYS A 45 2.64 6.28 -8.13
N ILE A 46 2.25 7.54 -8.22
CA ILE A 46 1.18 7.95 -9.12
C ILE A 46 1.60 7.69 -10.57
N GLU A 47 2.86 7.90 -10.86
CA GLU A 47 3.35 7.62 -12.20
C GLU A 47 3.21 6.14 -12.54
N GLN A 48 3.53 5.26 -11.59
CA GLN A 48 3.39 3.83 -11.81
C GLN A 48 1.91 3.44 -12.01
N MET A 49 1.03 4.11 -11.29
CA MET A 49 -0.40 3.87 -11.46
C MET A 49 -0.86 4.27 -12.85
N LYS A 50 -0.38 5.41 -13.34
CA LYS A 50 -0.75 5.87 -14.66
C LYS A 50 -0.24 4.94 -15.76
N LYS A 51 0.87 4.28 -15.51
CA LYS A 51 1.45 3.35 -16.47
C LYS A 51 0.84 1.95 -16.36
N GLY A 52 -0.07 1.78 -15.43
CA GLY A 52 -0.68 0.48 -15.23
C GLY A 52 0.24 -0.54 -14.58
N LYS A 53 1.29 -0.08 -13.90
CA LYS A 53 2.26 -0.97 -13.29
C LYS A 53 2.11 -1.11 -11.78
N ALA A 54 1.21 -0.38 -11.18
CA ALA A 54 1.02 -0.47 -9.73
C ALA A 54 0.11 -1.65 -9.41
N VAL A 55 0.59 -2.55 -8.59
CA VAL A 55 -0.15 -3.75 -8.22
C VAL A 55 -0.91 -3.54 -6.91
N MET A 56 -0.29 -2.86 -5.97
CA MET A 56 -0.90 -2.60 -4.67
C MET A 56 -0.20 -1.41 -4.04
N ALA A 57 -0.95 -0.52 -3.42
CA ALA A 57 -0.40 0.70 -2.84
C ALA A 57 -0.57 0.72 -1.33
N PHE A 58 0.31 1.44 -0.66
CA PHE A 58 0.30 1.56 0.79
C PHE A 58 0.57 3.01 1.17
N PHE A 59 -0.08 3.50 2.20
CA PHE A 59 0.22 4.84 2.69
C PHE A 59 0.00 4.91 4.21
N PRO A 60 0.72 5.81 4.89
CA PRO A 60 0.61 5.90 6.34
C PRO A 60 -0.64 6.67 6.73
N GLU A 61 -1.00 6.60 8.00
CA GLU A 61 -2.25 7.18 8.49
C GLU A 61 -2.23 8.69 8.59
N ASP A 62 -1.07 9.31 8.63
CA ASP A 62 -0.97 10.76 8.87
C ASP A 62 -0.59 11.58 7.63
N VAL A 63 -0.94 11.12 6.45
CA VAL A 63 -0.71 11.93 5.27
C VAL A 63 -1.63 13.13 5.30
N SER A 64 -1.22 14.22 4.65
CA SER A 64 -2.04 15.42 4.63
C SER A 64 -3.32 15.17 3.84
N GLU A 65 -4.30 15.99 4.10
CA GLU A 65 -5.59 15.86 3.43
C GLU A 65 -5.44 15.98 1.92
N ASN A 66 -4.65 16.94 1.46
CA ASN A 66 -4.46 17.11 0.04
C ASN A 66 -3.74 15.92 -0.59
N ALA A 67 -2.72 15.40 0.08
CA ALA A 67 -2.00 14.25 -0.42
C ALA A 67 -2.92 13.03 -0.47
N ARG A 68 -3.77 12.87 0.55
CA ARG A 68 -4.69 11.77 0.60
C ARG A 68 -5.68 11.82 -0.56
N LYS A 69 -6.22 13.00 -0.83
CA LYS A 69 -7.18 13.15 -1.91
C LYS A 69 -6.55 12.85 -3.26
N GLU A 70 -5.33 13.31 -3.45
CA GLU A 70 -4.63 13.09 -4.69
C GLU A 70 -4.36 11.60 -4.90
N MET A 71 -3.93 10.92 -3.84
CA MET A 71 -3.65 9.49 -3.93
C MET A 71 -4.92 8.68 -4.15
N LEU A 72 -5.99 9.01 -3.42
CA LEU A 72 -7.24 8.27 -3.58
C LEU A 72 -7.80 8.41 -4.98
N HIS A 73 -7.66 9.60 -5.56
CA HIS A 73 -8.09 9.82 -6.92
C HIS A 73 -7.29 8.92 -7.88
N ALA A 74 -5.99 8.85 -7.69
CA ALA A 74 -5.13 8.04 -8.55
C ALA A 74 -5.44 6.55 -8.37
N PHE A 75 -5.68 6.11 -7.13
CA PHE A 75 -6.03 4.71 -6.88
C PHE A 75 -7.31 4.35 -7.60
N ASP A 76 -8.30 5.23 -7.50
CA ASP A 76 -9.59 4.99 -8.11
C ASP A 76 -9.47 4.94 -9.63
N LYS A 77 -8.77 5.89 -10.19
CA LYS A 77 -8.64 5.97 -11.62
C LYS A 77 -7.89 4.80 -12.20
N SER A 78 -6.92 4.27 -11.49
CA SER A 78 -6.12 3.15 -11.97
C SER A 78 -6.61 1.80 -11.46
N SER A 79 -7.65 1.79 -10.66
CA SER A 79 -8.19 0.59 -10.03
C SER A 79 -7.10 -0.15 -9.23
N THR A 80 -6.25 0.60 -8.56
CA THR A 80 -5.18 0.02 -7.76
C THR A 80 -5.68 -0.23 -6.34
N PRO A 81 -5.61 -1.45 -5.84
CA PRO A 81 -5.99 -1.69 -4.44
C PRO A 81 -4.97 -1.04 -3.52
N TYR A 82 -5.43 -0.59 -2.37
CA TYR A 82 -4.54 0.10 -1.44
C TYR A 82 -4.88 -0.22 0.01
N ILE A 83 -3.91 0.00 0.86
CA ILE A 83 -4.06 -0.22 2.29
C ILE A 83 -3.51 1.00 3.02
N ALA A 84 -4.30 1.55 3.91
CA ALA A 84 -3.83 2.59 4.81
C ALA A 84 -3.23 1.88 6.02
N LEU A 85 -1.93 1.99 6.19
CA LEU A 85 -1.26 1.31 7.28
C LEU A 85 -1.40 2.11 8.57
N PRO A 86 -1.62 1.46 9.70
CA PRO A 86 -1.78 2.18 10.97
C PRO A 86 -0.44 2.57 11.56
N VAL A 87 0.33 3.30 10.80
CA VAL A 87 1.64 3.79 11.25
C VAL A 87 1.79 5.22 10.78
N LYS A 88 2.67 5.96 11.44
CA LYS A 88 2.95 7.32 11.04
C LYS A 88 3.94 7.34 9.89
N MET A 89 3.93 8.42 9.14
CA MET A 89 4.83 8.58 7.99
C MET A 89 6.30 8.41 8.39
N ALA A 90 6.67 8.96 9.53
CA ALA A 90 8.05 8.85 9.99
C ALA A 90 8.44 7.41 10.25
N ASP A 91 7.53 6.62 10.81
CA ASP A 91 7.80 5.22 11.08
C ASP A 91 7.87 4.44 9.78
N MET A 92 6.96 4.72 8.86
CA MET A 92 6.97 4.05 7.57
C MET A 92 8.27 4.30 6.83
N SER A 93 8.71 5.56 6.82
CA SER A 93 9.96 5.91 6.16
C SER A 93 11.13 5.17 6.77
N LYS A 94 11.18 5.14 8.10
CA LYS A 94 12.27 4.48 8.80
C LYS A 94 12.28 2.99 8.51
N ARG A 95 11.13 2.36 8.54
CA ARG A 95 11.05 0.92 8.29
C ARG A 95 11.46 0.55 6.87
N LEU A 96 11.25 1.47 5.92
CA LEU A 96 11.65 1.24 4.55
C LEU A 96 13.07 1.72 4.25
N GLY A 97 13.76 2.18 5.28
CA GLY A 97 15.16 2.61 5.11
C GLY A 97 15.32 3.89 4.32
N LYS A 98 14.31 4.75 4.35
CA LYS A 98 14.36 5.99 3.59
C LYS A 98 14.65 7.17 4.51
N THR A 99 15.39 8.15 4.00
CA THR A 99 15.70 9.33 4.79
C THR A 99 14.69 10.45 4.55
N SER A 100 13.96 10.39 3.45
CA SER A 100 12.92 11.38 3.18
C SER A 100 11.57 10.77 3.52
N SER A 101 10.57 11.62 3.69
CA SER A 101 9.23 11.16 4.04
C SER A 101 8.61 10.32 2.94
N VAL A 102 8.03 9.21 3.31
CA VAL A 102 7.36 8.33 2.38
C VAL A 102 5.87 8.41 2.65
N SER A 103 5.13 9.02 1.75
CA SER A 103 3.69 9.13 1.90
C SER A 103 2.95 8.11 1.05
N CYS A 104 3.66 7.33 0.25
CA CYS A 104 3.04 6.30 -0.56
C CYS A 104 4.12 5.33 -1.04
N ALA A 105 3.76 4.07 -1.13
CA ALA A 105 4.64 3.04 -1.69
C ALA A 105 3.76 2.09 -2.49
N VAL A 106 4.24 1.65 -3.64
CA VAL A 106 3.47 0.70 -4.46
C VAL A 106 4.35 -0.48 -4.85
N ILE A 107 3.74 -1.64 -4.87
CA ILE A 107 4.36 -2.86 -5.36
C ILE A 107 4.14 -2.87 -6.87
N THR A 108 5.18 -3.15 -7.63
CA THR A 108 5.10 -3.12 -9.08
C THR A 108 5.21 -4.48 -9.75
N GLU A 109 5.22 -5.55 -8.98
CA GLU A 109 5.27 -6.88 -9.57
C GLU A 109 4.30 -7.80 -8.85
N ASN A 110 3.53 -8.56 -9.62
CA ASN A 110 2.62 -9.53 -9.05
C ASN A 110 3.39 -10.59 -8.30
N GLY A 111 2.85 -11.06 -7.26
CA GLY A 111 3.51 -12.05 -6.40
C GLY A 111 3.70 -11.48 -5.02
N PHE A 112 4.27 -10.28 -4.92
CA PHE A 112 4.45 -9.65 -3.62
C PHE A 112 3.11 -9.26 -3.01
N ASP A 113 2.13 -8.90 -3.84
CA ASP A 113 0.80 -8.56 -3.34
C ASP A 113 0.12 -9.77 -2.75
N LYS A 114 0.41 -10.96 -3.26
CA LYS A 114 -0.20 -12.17 -2.75
C LYS A 114 0.20 -12.45 -1.31
N ILE A 115 1.43 -12.10 -0.97
CA ILE A 115 1.89 -12.25 0.40
C ILE A 115 1.06 -11.37 1.31
N ILE A 116 0.77 -10.15 0.87
CA ILE A 116 -0.01 -9.21 1.66
C ILE A 116 -1.45 -9.71 1.82
N TYR A 117 -2.07 -10.17 0.76
CA TYR A 117 -3.42 -10.71 0.86
C TYR A 117 -3.48 -11.86 1.85
N LYS A 118 -2.47 -12.72 1.80
CA LYS A 118 -2.44 -13.86 2.71
C LYS A 118 -2.29 -13.42 4.16
N LEU A 119 -1.45 -12.41 4.39
CA LEU A 119 -1.27 -11.90 5.74
C LEU A 119 -2.55 -11.28 6.29
N LEU A 120 -3.34 -10.68 5.42
CA LEU A 120 -4.57 -10.06 5.84
C LEU A 120 -5.73 -11.04 5.93
N GLY A 121 -5.54 -12.23 5.41
CA GLY A 121 -6.60 -13.23 5.44
C GLY A 121 -7.75 -12.90 4.51
N VAL A 122 -7.50 -12.12 3.46
CA VAL A 122 -8.53 -11.79 2.49
C VAL A 122 -8.13 -12.29 1.13
N SER A 123 -9.11 -12.54 0.28
CA SER A 123 -8.83 -12.99 -1.07
C SER A 123 -8.48 -11.79 -1.94
N PRO A 124 -7.63 -12.01 -2.93
CA PRO A 124 -7.33 -10.93 -3.87
C PRO A 124 -8.60 -10.48 -4.57
N ILE A 125 -8.68 -9.20 -4.86
CA ILE A 125 -9.80 -8.67 -5.59
C ILE A 125 -9.65 -9.12 -7.03
N GLN A 126 -10.69 -9.79 -7.55
CA GLN A 126 -10.62 -10.30 -8.89
C GLN A 126 -11.37 -9.41 -9.76
N SER A 127 -10.88 -9.11 -10.74
CA SER A 127 -11.64 -8.33 -11.60
C SER A 127 -12.35 -9.07 -12.61
N HIS A 128 -12.37 -9.52 -12.46
CA HIS A 128 -12.68 -10.11 -13.00
C HIS A 128 -12.50 -10.57 -13.77
N ASP A 129 -12.35 -10.84 -13.68
CA ASP A 129 -12.02 -11.23 -14.18
C ASP A 129 -12.25 -11.39 -14.58
#